data_98895ca5b25a0ed076a9e8c47ac26282
#
_entry.id   98895ca5b25a0ed076a9e8c47ac26282
#
_cell.length_a   1.000
_cell.length_b   1.000
_cell.length_c   1.000
_cell.angle_alpha   90.00
_cell.angle_beta   90.00
_cell.angle_gamma   90.00
#
_symmetry.space_group_name_H-M   'P 1'
#
loop_
_entity.id
_entity.type
_entity.pdbx_description
1 polymer ?
#
loop_
_entity_poly.entity_id
_entity_poly.type
_entity_poly.pdbx_seq_one_letter_code
_entity_poly.pdbx_strand_id
1 'polypeptide(L)'
;MLHYHGTPITPRSALATMTGRHFCVSFMAPNDLTWCLQHGASVMMDNGAFSAWTRGAKIDWNNFYDWIELNLRHPHWAVLPDVIEGDEEANDNLLMLNRLPREYVAPVWHLHESLDRLRKLADEWPRLCFGSSGAFATPGNEAWIKRIDEAWNVLEQTSRKPWVHMLRAMREASQGAWPFRFSR
;
A
#
# COMPACT_ATOMS: atom_id res chain seq x y z
N MET A 1 -11.22 -10.44 -2.68
CA MET A 1 -10.13 -9.74 -1.92
C MET A 1 -8.81 -10.40 -2.30
N LEU A 2 -7.77 -9.62 -2.62
CA LEU A 2 -6.41 -10.12 -2.82
C LEU A 2 -5.60 -9.90 -1.56
N HIS A 3 -4.94 -10.96 -1.08
CA HIS A 3 -4.03 -10.90 0.06
C HIS A 3 -2.60 -10.94 -0.43
N TYR A 4 -1.81 -9.92 -0.09
CA TYR A 4 -0.38 -9.85 -0.35
C TYR A 4 0.38 -10.30 0.88
N HIS A 5 1.12 -11.42 0.76
CA HIS A 5 1.93 -11.99 1.84
C HIS A 5 3.22 -11.20 2.00
N GLY A 6 3.42 -10.59 3.16
CA GLY A 6 4.66 -9.85 3.47
C GLY A 6 5.87 -10.76 3.57
N THR A 7 6.99 -10.33 2.99
CA THR A 7 8.29 -11.02 3.11
C THR A 7 9.20 -10.29 4.10
N PRO A 8 10.21 -10.97 4.69
CA PRO A 8 10.60 -12.36 4.46
C PRO A 8 9.66 -13.38 5.11
N ILE A 9 9.43 -14.51 4.42
CA ILE A 9 8.68 -15.65 4.97
C ILE A 9 9.64 -16.53 5.79
N THR A 10 9.24 -16.85 7.01
CA THR A 10 10.02 -17.68 7.92
C THR A 10 9.24 -18.92 8.35
N PRO A 11 9.81 -20.15 8.28
CA PRO A 11 11.10 -20.46 7.68
C PRO A 11 11.11 -20.27 6.15
N ARG A 12 12.29 -20.03 5.57
CA ARG A 12 12.40 -19.78 4.12
C ARG A 12 11.89 -20.94 3.25
N SER A 13 11.93 -22.15 3.75
CA SER A 13 11.36 -23.33 3.08
C SER A 13 9.85 -23.20 2.83
N ALA A 14 9.15 -22.47 3.66
CA ALA A 14 7.71 -22.22 3.49
C ALA A 14 7.43 -21.34 2.26
N LEU A 15 8.35 -20.47 1.85
CA LEU A 15 8.19 -19.62 0.67
C LEU A 15 7.94 -20.47 -0.59
N ALA A 16 8.67 -21.58 -0.76
CA ALA A 16 8.52 -22.47 -1.90
C ALA A 16 7.11 -23.11 -2.01
N THR A 17 6.40 -23.27 -0.90
CA THR A 17 5.04 -23.81 -0.88
C THR A 17 3.98 -22.77 -1.27
N MET A 18 4.37 -21.52 -1.43
CA MET A 18 3.48 -20.38 -1.70
C MET A 18 3.48 -19.94 -3.17
N THR A 19 3.99 -20.77 -4.08
CA THR A 19 3.93 -20.52 -5.54
C THR A 19 2.51 -20.15 -5.96
N GLY A 20 2.35 -19.13 -6.81
CA GLY A 20 1.06 -18.64 -7.29
C GLY A 20 0.31 -17.73 -6.32
N ARG A 21 0.89 -17.39 -5.15
CA ARG A 21 0.35 -16.39 -4.23
C ARG A 21 0.79 -14.98 -4.61
N HIS A 22 0.16 -13.97 -4.00
CA HIS A 22 0.55 -12.57 -4.15
C HIS A 22 1.47 -12.17 -3.00
N PHE A 23 2.55 -11.45 -3.29
CA PHE A 23 3.56 -11.10 -2.30
C PHE A 23 3.72 -9.59 -2.16
N CYS A 24 3.99 -9.15 -0.92
CA CYS A 24 4.44 -7.81 -0.61
C CYS A 24 5.93 -7.88 -0.27
N VAL A 25 6.75 -7.22 -1.07
CA VAL A 25 8.21 -7.18 -0.84
C VAL A 25 8.63 -5.74 -0.60
N SER A 26 9.18 -5.49 0.61
CA SER A 26 9.61 -4.16 0.99
C SER A 26 10.98 -3.81 0.42
N PHE A 27 11.16 -2.56 -0.01
CA PHE A 27 12.45 -1.99 -0.38
C PHE A 27 13.50 -2.12 0.75
N MET A 28 13.05 -2.05 2.01
CA MET A 28 13.92 -2.22 3.18
C MET A 28 14.34 -3.68 3.47
N ALA A 29 13.75 -4.65 2.75
CA ALA A 29 14.07 -6.08 2.87
C ALA A 29 13.80 -6.81 1.53
N PRO A 30 14.57 -6.51 0.45
CA PRO A 30 14.25 -6.93 -0.91
C PRO A 30 14.69 -8.36 -1.27
N ASN A 31 15.27 -9.12 -0.33
CA ASN A 31 15.97 -10.38 -0.61
C ASN A 31 15.11 -11.46 -1.32
N ASP A 32 13.80 -11.44 -1.11
CA ASP A 32 12.90 -12.43 -1.71
C ASP A 32 12.29 -11.96 -3.04
N LEU A 33 12.60 -10.71 -3.50
CA LEU A 33 11.95 -10.12 -4.68
C LEU A 33 12.09 -11.01 -5.93
N THR A 34 13.30 -11.44 -6.26
CA THR A 34 13.56 -12.26 -7.46
C THR A 34 12.71 -13.52 -7.45
N TRP A 35 12.67 -14.21 -6.31
CA TRP A 35 11.85 -15.42 -6.19
C TRP A 35 10.36 -15.11 -6.33
N CYS A 36 9.87 -14.06 -5.67
CA CYS A 36 8.47 -13.65 -5.73
C CYS A 36 8.04 -13.22 -7.14
N LEU A 37 8.90 -12.54 -7.89
CA LEU A 37 8.65 -12.16 -9.29
C LEU A 37 8.56 -13.37 -10.23
N GLN A 38 9.30 -14.44 -9.94
CA GLN A 38 9.34 -15.65 -10.77
C GLN A 38 8.19 -16.63 -10.44
N HIS A 39 7.76 -16.70 -9.19
CA HIS A 39 6.85 -17.75 -8.71
C HIS A 39 5.52 -17.22 -8.15
N GLY A 40 5.41 -15.91 -7.91
CA GLY A 40 4.18 -15.28 -7.43
C GLY A 40 3.20 -14.97 -8.57
N ALA A 41 1.91 -14.90 -8.24
CA ALA A 41 0.89 -14.42 -9.16
C ALA A 41 1.01 -12.91 -9.42
N SER A 42 1.37 -12.13 -8.40
CA SER A 42 1.81 -10.72 -8.53
C SER A 42 2.63 -10.30 -7.31
N VAL A 43 3.39 -9.24 -7.47
CA VAL A 43 4.16 -8.63 -6.38
C VAL A 43 3.76 -7.18 -6.22
N MET A 44 3.43 -6.79 -4.99
CA MET A 44 3.38 -5.42 -4.53
C MET A 44 4.77 -5.05 -4.01
N MET A 45 5.45 -4.13 -4.67
CA MET A 45 6.73 -3.58 -4.23
C MET A 45 6.44 -2.42 -3.27
N ASP A 46 6.67 -2.67 -1.99
CA ASP A 46 6.42 -1.71 -0.91
C ASP A 46 7.62 -0.77 -0.73
N ASN A 47 7.35 0.51 -0.55
CA ASN A 47 8.38 1.54 -0.45
C ASN A 47 9.21 1.47 0.84
N GLY A 48 8.75 0.75 1.86
CA GLY A 48 9.45 0.56 3.12
C GLY A 48 9.36 1.73 4.11
N ALA A 49 8.57 2.76 3.82
CA ALA A 49 8.47 3.97 4.63
C ALA A 49 8.17 3.67 6.11
N PHE A 50 7.23 2.75 6.38
CA PHE A 50 6.91 2.37 7.76
C PHE A 50 8.09 1.69 8.46
N SER A 51 8.80 0.81 7.79
CA SER A 51 9.98 0.13 8.36
C SER A 51 11.13 1.08 8.61
N ALA A 52 11.31 2.07 7.74
CA ALA A 52 12.31 3.12 7.91
C ALA A 52 11.94 4.05 9.09
N TRP A 53 10.68 4.50 9.13
CA TRP A 53 10.16 5.35 10.20
C TRP A 53 10.32 4.71 11.58
N THR A 54 9.93 3.45 11.76
CA THR A 54 10.06 2.73 13.04
C THR A 54 11.49 2.52 13.49
N ARG A 55 12.46 2.57 12.55
CA ARG A 55 13.91 2.40 12.84
C ARG A 55 14.65 3.72 12.89
N GLY A 56 13.98 4.86 12.67
CA GLY A 56 14.62 6.16 12.53
C GLY A 56 15.56 6.26 11.32
N ALA A 57 15.35 5.43 10.30
CA ALA A 57 16.15 5.39 9.08
C ALA A 57 15.58 6.33 8.01
N LYS A 58 16.44 6.83 7.13
CA LYS A 58 16.04 7.59 5.95
C LYS A 58 16.06 6.69 4.72
N ILE A 59 15.12 6.92 3.81
CA ILE A 59 15.09 6.25 2.51
C ILE A 59 15.65 7.20 1.45
N ASP A 60 16.54 6.70 0.63
CA ASP A 60 16.92 7.35 -0.63
C ASP A 60 15.88 6.99 -1.69
N TRP A 61 15.02 7.95 -2.01
CA TRP A 61 13.94 7.74 -2.98
C TRP A 61 14.46 7.55 -4.41
N ASN A 62 15.64 8.03 -4.78
CA ASN A 62 16.23 7.76 -6.09
C ASN A 62 16.58 6.28 -6.21
N ASN A 63 17.25 5.73 -5.21
CA ASN A 63 17.56 4.28 -5.17
C ASN A 63 16.29 3.43 -5.15
N PHE A 64 15.22 3.91 -4.48
CA PHE A 64 13.93 3.23 -4.50
C PHE A 64 13.32 3.21 -5.92
N TYR A 65 13.31 4.34 -6.63
CA TYR A 65 12.80 4.40 -8.00
C TYR A 65 13.62 3.53 -8.95
N ASP A 66 14.95 3.54 -8.85
CA ASP A 66 15.81 2.68 -9.66
C ASP A 66 15.52 1.20 -9.43
N TRP A 67 15.29 0.81 -8.17
CA TRP A 67 14.90 -0.56 -7.82
C TRP A 67 13.54 -0.96 -8.40
N ILE A 68 12.56 -0.08 -8.39
CA ILE A 68 11.24 -0.35 -8.98
C ILE A 68 11.34 -0.45 -10.50
N GLU A 69 11.97 0.50 -11.16
CA GLU A 69 12.05 0.56 -12.62
C GLU A 69 12.61 -0.72 -13.24
N LEU A 70 13.57 -1.34 -12.59
CA LEU A 70 14.14 -2.62 -13.02
C LEU A 70 13.14 -3.79 -12.96
N ASN A 71 12.11 -3.70 -12.12
CA ASN A 71 11.24 -4.81 -11.75
C ASN A 71 9.77 -4.60 -12.10
N LEU A 72 9.36 -3.35 -12.37
CA LEU A 72 7.96 -2.96 -12.56
C LEU A 72 7.45 -3.39 -13.94
N ARG A 73 6.56 -4.35 -13.98
CA ARG A 73 5.84 -4.83 -15.15
C ARG A 73 4.56 -5.53 -14.73
N HIS A 74 3.55 -5.57 -15.60
CA HIS A 74 2.34 -6.35 -15.33
C HIS A 74 2.67 -7.82 -15.00
N PRO A 75 2.08 -8.44 -13.97
CA PRO A 75 1.01 -7.94 -13.09
C PRO A 75 1.50 -7.29 -11.78
N HIS A 76 2.78 -6.93 -11.68
CA HIS A 76 3.39 -6.33 -10.50
C HIS A 76 3.05 -4.83 -10.42
N TRP A 77 3.12 -4.28 -9.22
CA TRP A 77 2.86 -2.87 -8.97
C TRP A 77 3.63 -2.40 -7.73
N ALA A 78 3.71 -1.07 -7.53
CA ALA A 78 4.46 -0.51 -6.42
C ALA A 78 3.66 0.52 -5.62
N VAL A 79 3.97 0.63 -4.33
CA VAL A 79 3.51 1.71 -3.45
C VAL A 79 4.46 2.89 -3.62
N LEU A 80 3.92 4.07 -3.93
CA LEU A 80 4.73 5.29 -4.08
C LEU A 80 5.30 5.76 -2.72
N PRO A 81 6.40 6.54 -2.75
CA PRO A 81 6.96 7.17 -1.56
C PRO A 81 5.91 7.91 -0.74
N ASP A 82 5.96 7.76 0.58
CA ASP A 82 5.09 8.46 1.53
C ASP A 82 5.81 8.80 2.84
N VAL A 83 5.24 9.74 3.57
CA VAL A 83 5.65 10.13 4.93
C VAL A 83 4.56 9.73 5.91
N ILE A 84 4.88 8.85 6.87
CA ILE A 84 3.90 8.21 7.76
C ILE A 84 3.18 9.22 8.67
N GLU A 85 3.90 10.17 9.25
CA GLU A 85 3.39 11.23 10.14
C GLU A 85 3.56 12.63 9.52
N GLY A 86 3.70 12.68 8.19
CA GLY A 86 3.76 13.94 7.46
C GLY A 86 2.38 14.59 7.31
N ASP A 87 2.39 15.85 6.97
CA ASP A 87 1.19 16.52 6.48
C ASP A 87 0.92 16.16 5.00
N GLU A 88 -0.23 16.62 4.50
CA GLU A 88 -0.63 16.36 3.11
C GLU A 88 0.35 16.97 2.10
N GLU A 89 0.93 18.12 2.42
CA GLU A 89 1.89 18.81 1.54
C GLU A 89 3.16 17.98 1.38
N ALA A 90 3.67 17.39 2.45
CA ALA A 90 4.85 16.52 2.38
C ALA A 90 4.60 15.30 1.47
N ASN A 91 3.43 14.67 1.60
CA ASN A 91 3.04 13.55 0.76
C ASN A 91 2.77 13.96 -0.69
N ASP A 92 2.13 15.11 -0.94
CA ASP A 92 1.90 15.62 -2.28
C ASP A 92 3.22 16.01 -2.98
N ASN A 93 4.19 16.57 -2.25
CA ASN A 93 5.54 16.84 -2.77
C ASN A 93 6.26 15.56 -3.22
N LEU A 94 6.12 14.46 -2.47
CA LEU A 94 6.66 13.16 -2.90
C LEU A 94 5.96 12.63 -4.15
N LEU A 95 4.64 12.82 -4.29
CA LEU A 95 3.90 12.42 -5.49
C LEU A 95 4.33 13.17 -6.74
N MET A 96 4.75 14.44 -6.62
CA MET A 96 5.28 15.21 -7.76
C MET A 96 6.61 14.64 -8.30
N LEU A 97 7.34 13.88 -7.49
CA LEU A 97 8.56 13.19 -7.93
C LEU A 97 8.29 11.89 -8.69
N ASN A 98 7.02 11.47 -8.80
CA ASN A 98 6.68 10.23 -9.48
C ASN A 98 7.02 10.32 -10.98
N ARG A 99 7.83 9.35 -11.43
CA ARG A 99 8.26 9.19 -12.82
C ARG A 99 7.74 7.91 -13.48
N LEU A 100 6.85 7.19 -12.78
CA LEU A 100 6.33 5.89 -13.21
C LEU A 100 4.90 6.01 -13.74
N PRO A 101 4.48 5.14 -14.67
CA PRO A 101 3.10 5.10 -15.15
C PRO A 101 2.12 4.81 -14.00
N ARG A 102 1.03 5.61 -13.93
CA ARG A 102 0.04 5.54 -12.85
C ARG A 102 -0.66 4.19 -12.74
N GLU A 103 -0.76 3.43 -13.82
CA GLU A 103 -1.37 2.10 -13.86
C GLU A 103 -0.59 1.04 -13.08
N TYR A 104 0.70 1.28 -12.81
CA TYR A 104 1.57 0.34 -12.08
C TYR A 104 1.90 0.79 -10.67
N VAL A 105 1.41 1.93 -10.23
CA VAL A 105 1.75 2.48 -8.92
C VAL A 105 0.53 2.95 -8.15
N ALA A 106 0.65 3.03 -6.82
CA ALA A 106 -0.41 3.49 -5.94
C ALA A 106 0.14 4.51 -4.93
N PRO A 107 -0.40 5.73 -4.87
CA PRO A 107 -0.12 6.65 -3.77
C PRO A 107 -0.76 6.16 -2.48
N VAL A 108 -0.24 6.63 -1.34
CA VAL A 108 -0.81 6.37 -0.03
C VAL A 108 -1.67 7.56 0.39
N TRP A 109 -2.90 7.27 0.79
CA TRP A 109 -3.72 8.16 1.59
C TRP A 109 -3.66 7.68 3.03
N HIS A 110 -3.17 8.55 3.92
CA HIS A 110 -3.13 8.25 5.34
C HIS A 110 -4.46 8.63 6.00
N LEU A 111 -4.96 7.80 6.92
CA LEU A 111 -6.27 7.99 7.52
C LEU A 111 -6.41 9.30 8.31
N HIS A 112 -5.30 9.94 8.71
CA HIS A 112 -5.33 11.25 9.35
C HIS A 112 -5.46 12.43 8.37
N GLU A 113 -5.21 12.21 7.08
CA GLU A 113 -5.30 13.23 6.03
C GLU A 113 -6.76 13.54 5.68
N SER A 114 -7.02 14.66 5.01
CA SER A 114 -8.37 15.09 4.67
C SER A 114 -9.08 14.16 3.68
N LEU A 115 -10.41 14.15 3.74
CA LEU A 115 -11.23 13.44 2.75
C LEU A 115 -11.21 14.13 1.40
N ASP A 116 -10.87 15.41 1.33
CA ASP A 116 -10.71 16.14 0.08
C ASP A 116 -9.46 15.66 -0.67
N ARG A 117 -8.35 15.39 0.06
CA ARG A 117 -7.18 14.74 -0.53
C ARG A 117 -7.51 13.34 -1.06
N LEU A 118 -8.27 12.55 -0.29
CA LEU A 118 -8.72 11.23 -0.75
C LEU A 118 -9.51 11.34 -2.06
N ARG A 119 -10.45 12.30 -2.16
CA ARG A 119 -11.25 12.51 -3.38
C ARG A 119 -10.35 12.85 -4.57
N LYS A 120 -9.42 13.80 -4.40
CA LYS A 120 -8.44 14.17 -5.43
C LYS A 120 -7.63 12.97 -5.91
N LEU A 121 -7.07 12.19 -4.98
CA LEU A 121 -6.31 10.99 -5.34
C LEU A 121 -7.18 9.96 -6.06
N ALA A 122 -8.42 9.74 -5.63
CA ALA A 122 -9.33 8.77 -6.26
C ALA A 122 -9.72 9.15 -7.68
N ASP A 123 -9.88 10.44 -7.98
CA ASP A 123 -10.18 10.91 -9.33
C ASP A 123 -8.97 10.82 -10.27
N GLU A 124 -7.76 10.91 -9.73
CA GLU A 124 -6.52 10.93 -10.52
C GLU A 124 -5.86 9.55 -10.70
N TRP A 125 -5.99 8.65 -9.72
CA TRP A 125 -5.24 7.39 -9.69
C TRP A 125 -6.15 6.16 -9.79
N PRO A 126 -5.80 5.17 -10.61
CA PRO A 126 -6.59 3.94 -10.74
C PRO A 126 -6.44 3.01 -9.54
N ARG A 127 -5.45 3.26 -8.67
CA ARG A 127 -5.13 2.46 -7.49
C ARG A 127 -4.68 3.36 -6.35
N LEU A 128 -5.10 3.03 -5.13
CA LEU A 128 -4.73 3.72 -3.89
C LEU A 128 -4.30 2.72 -2.81
N CYS A 129 -3.43 3.16 -1.92
CA CYS A 129 -3.19 2.50 -0.65
C CYS A 129 -3.77 3.32 0.50
N PHE A 130 -4.38 2.65 1.49
CA PHE A 130 -4.80 3.29 2.74
C PHE A 130 -3.80 2.95 3.84
N GLY A 131 -3.22 3.98 4.47
CA GLY A 131 -2.27 3.87 5.57
C GLY A 131 -2.92 4.19 6.91
N SER A 132 -2.88 3.26 7.86
CA SER A 132 -3.33 3.51 9.24
C SER A 132 -2.29 4.34 9.99
N SER A 133 -2.69 5.55 10.46
CA SER A 133 -1.77 6.54 11.03
C SER A 133 -2.49 7.48 11.99
N GLY A 134 -1.75 8.23 12.79
CA GLY A 134 -2.27 9.22 13.74
C GLY A 134 -3.30 8.60 14.71
N ALA A 135 -4.43 9.26 14.88
CA ALA A 135 -5.54 8.79 15.73
C ALA A 135 -6.16 7.46 15.24
N PHE A 136 -5.87 7.06 13.99
CA PHE A 136 -6.39 5.86 13.34
C PHE A 136 -5.30 4.78 13.14
N ALA A 137 -4.24 4.81 13.96
CA ALA A 137 -3.10 3.90 13.82
C ALA A 137 -3.43 2.44 14.17
N THR A 138 -4.52 2.20 14.90
CA THR A 138 -4.94 0.85 15.34
C THR A 138 -6.11 0.36 14.50
N PRO A 139 -5.87 -0.48 13.47
CA PRO A 139 -6.94 -1.06 12.67
C PRO A 139 -7.95 -1.83 13.52
N GLY A 140 -9.23 -1.71 13.17
CA GLY A 140 -10.34 -2.43 13.83
C GLY A 140 -10.91 -1.76 15.08
N ASN A 141 -10.31 -0.69 15.61
CA ASN A 141 -10.95 0.07 16.67
C ASN A 141 -12.10 0.95 16.10
N GLU A 142 -12.97 1.46 16.96
CA GLU A 142 -14.15 2.22 16.58
C GLU A 142 -13.81 3.46 15.73
N ALA A 143 -12.77 4.21 16.13
CA ALA A 143 -12.33 5.40 15.40
C ALA A 143 -11.84 5.05 13.98
N TRP A 144 -11.06 3.98 13.86
CA TRP A 144 -10.58 3.49 12.57
C TRP A 144 -11.73 3.02 11.68
N ILE A 145 -12.68 2.23 12.22
CA ILE A 145 -13.85 1.73 11.47
C ILE A 145 -14.65 2.90 10.94
N LYS A 146 -14.99 3.89 11.82
CA LYS A 146 -15.73 5.09 11.42
C LYS A 146 -14.99 5.85 10.31
N ARG A 147 -13.66 6.00 10.43
CA ARG A 147 -12.85 6.70 9.43
C ARG A 147 -12.85 6.00 8.07
N ILE A 148 -12.80 4.68 8.09
CA ILE A 148 -12.89 3.87 6.87
C ILE A 148 -14.28 4.02 6.23
N ASP A 149 -15.37 4.04 7.00
CA ASP A 149 -16.72 4.27 6.46
C ASP A 149 -16.83 5.65 5.81
N GLU A 150 -16.27 6.70 6.43
CA GLU A 150 -16.19 8.05 5.83
C GLU A 150 -15.42 8.02 4.50
N ALA A 151 -14.29 7.32 4.45
CA ALA A 151 -13.50 7.18 3.24
C ALA A 151 -14.26 6.46 2.12
N TRP A 152 -14.96 5.38 2.42
CA TRP A 152 -15.77 4.67 1.44
C TRP A 152 -16.93 5.52 0.92
N ASN A 153 -17.59 6.31 1.78
CA ASN A 153 -18.63 7.25 1.34
C ASN A 153 -18.08 8.29 0.35
N VAL A 154 -16.85 8.75 0.53
CA VAL A 154 -16.19 9.63 -0.44
C VAL A 154 -15.92 8.91 -1.75
N LEU A 155 -15.35 7.69 -1.69
CA LEU A 155 -15.04 6.92 -2.89
C LEU A 155 -16.30 6.56 -3.70
N GLU A 156 -17.44 6.34 -3.05
CA GLU A 156 -18.71 6.11 -3.74
C GLU A 156 -19.18 7.32 -4.57
N GLN A 157 -18.75 8.53 -4.21
CA GLN A 157 -19.11 9.77 -4.89
C GLN A 157 -18.12 10.18 -5.99
N THR A 158 -16.94 9.55 -6.06
CA THR A 158 -15.94 9.87 -7.08
C THR A 158 -16.34 9.32 -8.46
N SER A 159 -15.90 9.99 -9.51
CA SER A 159 -16.16 9.56 -10.89
C SER A 159 -15.45 8.27 -11.25
N ARG A 160 -14.25 8.07 -10.71
CA ARG A 160 -13.46 6.86 -10.84
C ARG A 160 -13.58 6.03 -9.56
N LYS A 161 -13.63 4.71 -9.69
CA LYS A 161 -13.59 3.75 -8.57
C LYS A 161 -12.20 3.13 -8.52
N PRO A 162 -11.25 3.70 -7.77
CA PRO A 162 -9.91 3.14 -7.70
C PRO A 162 -9.92 1.78 -7.00
N TRP A 163 -9.01 0.92 -7.40
CA TRP A 163 -8.72 -0.26 -6.59
C TRP A 163 -7.98 0.16 -5.32
N VAL A 164 -8.46 -0.28 -4.15
CA VAL A 164 -7.90 0.12 -2.85
C VAL A 164 -7.20 -1.04 -2.19
N HIS A 165 -5.96 -0.82 -1.74
CA HIS A 165 -5.20 -1.72 -0.90
C HIS A 165 -5.06 -1.16 0.52
N MET A 166 -5.45 -1.97 1.52
CA MET A 166 -5.33 -1.60 2.93
C MET A 166 -3.97 -2.04 3.46
N LEU A 167 -3.08 -1.10 3.74
CA LEU A 167 -1.78 -1.40 4.34
C LEU A 167 -1.94 -1.83 5.80
N ARG A 168 -1.29 -2.93 6.19
CA ARG A 168 -1.23 -3.46 7.57
C ARG A 168 -2.57 -3.80 8.24
N ALA A 169 -3.65 -3.97 7.49
CA ALA A 169 -4.98 -4.21 8.04
C ALA A 169 -5.35 -5.71 8.21
N MET A 170 -4.39 -6.61 8.12
CA MET A 170 -4.64 -8.07 8.04
C MET A 170 -5.15 -8.70 9.33
N ARG A 171 -4.77 -8.18 10.48
CA ARG A 171 -5.12 -8.77 11.78
C ARG A 171 -6.64 -8.80 11.97
N GLU A 172 -7.31 -7.75 11.56
CA GLU A 172 -8.75 -7.56 11.70
C GLU A 172 -9.53 -8.32 10.61
N ALA A 173 -9.00 -8.41 9.40
CA ALA A 173 -9.59 -9.20 8.32
C ALA A 173 -9.72 -10.69 8.68
N SER A 174 -8.77 -11.24 9.44
CA SER A 174 -8.78 -12.64 9.89
C SER A 174 -9.82 -12.92 10.98
N GLN A 175 -10.31 -11.89 11.66
CA GLN A 175 -11.29 -12.03 12.76
C GLN A 175 -12.75 -11.90 12.32
N GLY A 176 -13.02 -11.77 11.02
CA GLY A 176 -14.37 -11.69 10.47
C GLY A 176 -15.13 -10.40 10.81
N ALA A 177 -14.44 -9.39 11.36
CA ALA A 177 -15.04 -8.14 11.82
C ALA A 177 -15.18 -7.06 10.73
N TRP A 178 -15.13 -7.43 9.44
CA TRP A 178 -15.18 -6.45 8.35
C TRP A 178 -16.62 -6.22 7.87
N PRO A 179 -17.19 -5.03 8.08
CA PRO A 179 -18.50 -4.67 7.54
C PRO A 179 -18.47 -4.32 6.04
N PHE A 180 -17.42 -4.66 5.30
CA PHE A 180 -17.26 -4.18 3.93
C PHE A 180 -18.13 -4.95 2.94
N ARG A 181 -19.08 -4.24 2.35
CA ARG A 181 -19.68 -4.62 1.07
C ARG A 181 -18.69 -4.29 -0.03
N PHE A 182 -17.91 -5.28 -0.47
CA PHE A 182 -17.19 -5.14 -1.73
C PHE A 182 -18.23 -5.19 -2.87
N SER A 183 -18.47 -4.06 -3.53
CA SER A 183 -19.15 -4.10 -4.81
C SER A 183 -18.29 -4.91 -5.79
N ARG A 184 -18.92 -5.88 -6.43
CA ARG A 184 -18.32 -6.73 -7.46
C ARG A 184 -17.97 -5.90 -8.70
#